data_d2b7411eceda2980a9401f800ad1b9da
#
_entry.id   d2b7411eceda2980a9401f800ad1b9da
#
_cell.length_a   1.000
_cell.length_b   1.000
_cell.length_c   1.000
_cell.angle_alpha   90.00
_cell.angle_beta   90.00
_cell.angle_gamma   90.00
#
_symmetry.space_group_name_H-M   'P 1'
#
loop_
_entity.id
_entity.type
_entity.pdbx_description
1 polymer ?
#
loop_
_entity_poly.entity_id
_entity_poly.type
_entity_poly.pdbx_seq_one_letter_code
_entity_poly.pdbx_strand_id
1 'polypeptide(L)'
;MCGVTAACTTLLLGSCINGYDDDWTFSSGVSGVTLTSPAADGVKFTQNPEGTEVTVEWPVVMGAGGYEFTAYNVDDPENPVPVGRPDTIDGCSKKFALKEDTSYKFYIRSLGNEEAGNKAAEKATELSYSTLLATYAEIPDGTDLTEWFKQNPIPDSSEELAYNLVPGGHYTMSGETDFGSHRITLRGN
;
A
#
# COMPACT_ATOMS: atom_id res chain seq x y z
N MET A 1 -75.89 22.39 15.47
CA MET A 1 -74.82 22.75 14.51
C MET A 1 -73.58 22.99 15.30
N CYS A 2 -72.72 21.96 15.41
CA CYS A 2 -71.45 22.05 16.09
C CYS A 2 -70.35 22.26 15.04
N GLY A 3 -69.71 23.42 15.11
CA GLY A 3 -68.49 23.71 14.30
C GLY A 3 -67.27 23.19 15.03
N VAL A 4 -66.60 22.25 14.44
CA VAL A 4 -65.30 21.77 14.90
C VAL A 4 -64.21 22.61 14.23
N THR A 5 -63.56 23.47 14.99
CA THR A 5 -62.41 24.24 14.59
C THR A 5 -61.18 23.34 14.77
N ALA A 6 -60.61 22.86 13.70
CA ALA A 6 -59.35 22.17 13.71
C ALA A 6 -58.19 23.16 13.87
N ALA A 7 -57.53 23.13 15.02
CA ALA A 7 -56.31 23.90 15.26
C ALA A 7 -55.14 23.14 14.65
N CYS A 8 -54.60 23.70 13.56
CA CYS A 8 -53.39 23.21 12.93
C CYS A 8 -52.17 23.70 13.74
N THR A 9 -51.66 22.85 14.60
CA THR A 9 -50.38 23.08 15.31
C THR A 9 -49.24 22.82 14.36
N THR A 10 -48.71 23.87 13.76
CA THR A 10 -47.42 23.84 13.07
C THR A 10 -46.30 23.63 14.09
N LEU A 11 -45.79 22.41 14.18
CA LEU A 11 -44.54 22.12 14.85
C LEU A 11 -43.41 22.77 14.02
N LEU A 12 -42.98 23.95 14.45
CA LEU A 12 -41.71 24.51 14.05
C LEU A 12 -40.61 23.61 14.61
N LEU A 13 -40.13 22.68 13.80
CA LEU A 13 -38.85 22.05 14.04
C LEU A 13 -37.79 23.14 13.90
N GLY A 14 -37.52 23.80 15.01
CA GLY A 14 -36.31 24.60 15.16
C GLY A 14 -35.11 23.64 14.99
N SER A 15 -34.64 23.54 13.76
CA SER A 15 -33.29 23.05 13.53
C SER A 15 -32.38 24.00 14.30
N CYS A 16 -31.91 23.55 15.45
CA CYS A 16 -30.77 24.16 16.10
C CYS A 16 -29.56 23.93 15.20
N ILE A 17 -29.43 24.76 14.17
CA ILE A 17 -28.14 25.09 13.60
C ILE A 17 -27.58 26.15 14.57
N ASN A 18 -27.29 25.73 15.79
CA ASN A 18 -26.26 26.42 16.53
C ASN A 18 -25.01 26.13 15.75
N GLY A 19 -24.46 27.19 15.18
CA GLY A 19 -23.22 27.14 14.45
C GLY A 19 -22.24 26.29 15.23
N TYR A 20 -21.49 25.53 14.52
CA TYR A 20 -20.20 25.07 15.02
C TYR A 20 -19.57 26.30 15.67
N ASP A 21 -19.39 26.26 16.98
CA ASP A 21 -18.50 27.20 17.62
C ASP A 21 -17.17 27.02 16.91
N ASP A 22 -16.73 28.01 16.13
CA ASP A 22 -15.44 28.04 15.44
C ASP A 22 -14.27 27.99 16.42
N ASP A 23 -14.55 27.96 17.71
CA ASP A 23 -13.58 27.87 18.83
C ASP A 23 -13.25 26.43 19.25
N TRP A 24 -13.76 25.38 18.58
CA TRP A 24 -13.28 24.02 18.81
C TRP A 24 -11.92 23.81 18.13
N THR A 25 -10.88 24.42 18.69
CA THR A 25 -9.52 24.04 18.40
C THR A 25 -9.29 22.64 18.99
N PHE A 26 -9.29 21.62 18.16
CA PHE A 26 -8.77 20.31 18.53
C PHE A 26 -7.26 20.44 18.78
N SER A 27 -6.88 20.88 19.97
CA SER A 27 -5.50 20.81 20.40
C SER A 27 -5.15 19.34 20.63
N SER A 28 -4.17 18.83 19.93
CA SER A 28 -3.64 17.48 20.15
C SER A 28 -3.03 17.34 21.57
N GLY A 29 -2.88 18.44 22.30
CA GLY A 29 -2.14 18.50 23.56
C GLY A 29 -0.63 18.30 23.41
N VAL A 30 -0.13 18.14 22.17
CA VAL A 30 1.28 17.94 21.86
C VAL A 30 1.82 19.19 21.16
N SER A 31 2.76 19.88 21.79
CA SER A 31 3.35 21.11 21.25
C SER A 31 4.83 21.22 21.61
N GLY A 32 5.59 21.91 20.74
CA GLY A 32 7.01 22.22 20.96
C GLY A 32 7.95 21.01 20.94
N VAL A 33 7.54 19.90 20.32
CA VAL A 33 8.30 18.64 20.29
C VAL A 33 8.82 18.32 18.89
N THR A 34 9.84 17.47 18.82
CA THR A 34 10.18 16.75 17.58
C THR A 34 9.34 15.50 17.53
N LEU A 35 8.55 15.37 16.46
CA LEU A 35 7.64 14.24 16.26
C LEU A 35 8.39 12.94 15.98
N THR A 36 7.72 11.81 16.21
CA THR A 36 8.11 10.50 15.65
C THR A 36 7.30 10.22 14.40
N SER A 37 7.77 9.33 13.55
CA SER A 37 6.94 8.79 12.45
C SER A 37 5.99 7.70 12.95
N PRO A 38 4.94 7.34 12.19
CA PRO A 38 4.00 6.29 12.58
C PRO A 38 4.72 4.98 12.92
N ALA A 39 4.25 4.24 13.92
CA ALA A 39 4.82 2.95 14.27
C ALA A 39 4.55 1.93 13.17
N ALA A 40 5.57 1.18 12.73
CA ALA A 40 5.49 0.25 11.61
C ALA A 40 4.49 -0.88 11.85
N ASP A 41 4.37 -1.36 13.07
CA ASP A 41 3.45 -2.42 13.48
C ASP A 41 1.97 -1.99 13.46
N GLY A 42 1.72 -0.67 13.43
CA GLY A 42 0.38 -0.09 13.27
C GLY A 42 -0.03 0.13 11.81
N VAL A 43 0.89 -0.04 10.85
CA VAL A 43 0.59 0.18 9.43
C VAL A 43 -0.13 -1.02 8.85
N LYS A 44 -1.16 -0.75 8.04
CA LYS A 44 -1.95 -1.77 7.36
C LYS A 44 -1.87 -1.60 5.86
N PHE A 45 -1.81 -2.73 5.17
CA PHE A 45 -1.88 -2.81 3.72
C PHE A 45 -3.16 -3.53 3.32
N THR A 46 -3.96 -2.89 2.47
CA THR A 46 -5.18 -3.49 1.91
C THR A 46 -5.10 -3.39 0.39
N GLN A 47 -4.88 -4.53 -0.26
CA GLN A 47 -4.84 -4.62 -1.72
C GLN A 47 -6.25 -4.68 -2.28
N ASN A 48 -6.47 -4.05 -3.46
CA ASN A 48 -7.72 -4.20 -4.19
C ASN A 48 -7.84 -5.62 -4.77
N PRO A 49 -9.06 -6.07 -5.13
CA PRO A 49 -9.28 -7.43 -5.67
C PRO A 49 -8.49 -7.73 -6.95
N GLU A 50 -8.20 -6.71 -7.74
CA GLU A 50 -7.47 -6.82 -9.01
C GLU A 50 -5.94 -6.89 -8.81
N GLY A 51 -5.44 -6.65 -7.60
CA GLY A 51 -4.00 -6.66 -7.32
C GLY A 51 -3.22 -5.45 -7.85
N THR A 52 -3.91 -4.44 -8.39
CA THR A 52 -3.30 -3.29 -9.08
C THR A 52 -3.09 -2.07 -8.20
N GLU A 53 -3.65 -2.07 -7.00
CA GLU A 53 -3.56 -0.95 -6.04
C GLU A 53 -3.49 -1.49 -4.61
N VAL A 54 -2.69 -0.84 -3.77
CA VAL A 54 -2.69 -1.03 -2.32
C VAL A 54 -3.06 0.26 -1.61
N THR A 55 -3.96 0.16 -0.64
CA THR A 55 -4.18 1.21 0.34
C THR A 55 -3.27 0.98 1.53
N VAL A 56 -2.41 1.95 1.82
CA VAL A 56 -1.51 1.97 2.97
C VAL A 56 -2.14 2.87 4.02
N GLU A 57 -2.45 2.35 5.19
CA GLU A 57 -3.04 3.09 6.31
C GLU A 57 -2.10 3.04 7.50
N TRP A 58 -1.96 4.15 8.22
CA TRP A 58 -1.07 4.27 9.37
C TRP A 58 -1.75 4.95 10.55
N PRO A 59 -1.28 4.69 11.79
CA PRO A 59 -1.81 5.35 12.96
C PRO A 59 -1.50 6.85 12.96
N VAL A 60 -2.45 7.62 13.47
CA VAL A 60 -2.30 9.07 13.68
C VAL A 60 -1.13 9.33 14.63
N VAL A 61 -0.24 10.24 14.26
CA VAL A 61 0.76 10.82 15.16
C VAL A 61 0.23 12.15 15.68
N MET A 62 -0.03 12.20 16.98
CA MET A 62 -0.60 13.38 17.61
C MET A 62 0.34 14.59 17.44
N GLY A 63 -0.22 15.71 16.99
CA GLY A 63 0.53 16.94 16.76
C GLY A 63 1.26 17.02 15.41
N ALA A 64 1.10 16.02 14.52
CA ALA A 64 1.61 16.11 13.16
C ALA A 64 0.76 17.09 12.33
N GLY A 65 1.42 17.83 11.44
CA GLY A 65 0.78 18.70 10.45
C GLY A 65 0.52 18.00 9.11
N GLY A 66 0.69 16.67 9.07
CA GLY A 66 0.54 15.83 7.89
C GLY A 66 1.66 14.81 7.79
N TYR A 67 1.76 14.14 6.64
CA TYR A 67 2.74 13.09 6.40
C TYR A 67 3.38 13.24 5.02
N GLU A 68 4.66 12.94 4.93
CA GLU A 68 5.35 12.73 3.66
C GLU A 68 5.38 11.24 3.37
N PHE A 69 4.91 10.85 2.19
CA PHE A 69 4.95 9.49 1.69
C PHE A 69 5.89 9.40 0.49
N THR A 70 6.83 8.46 0.52
CA THR A 70 7.71 8.15 -0.61
C THR A 70 7.72 6.65 -0.88
N ALA A 71 7.88 6.28 -2.14
CA ALA A 71 7.93 4.90 -2.58
C ALA A 71 9.15 4.65 -3.48
N TYR A 72 9.75 3.47 -3.35
CA TYR A 72 10.85 3.00 -4.19
C TYR A 72 10.54 1.60 -4.69
N ASN A 73 10.87 1.35 -5.96
CA ASN A 73 11.07 -0.02 -6.45
C ASN A 73 12.45 -0.47 -5.95
N VAL A 74 12.49 -1.66 -5.36
CA VAL A 74 13.70 -2.27 -4.80
C VAL A 74 13.92 -3.70 -5.33
N ASP A 75 13.51 -3.96 -6.57
CA ASP A 75 13.83 -5.22 -7.25
C ASP A 75 15.34 -5.42 -7.32
N ASP A 76 16.10 -4.32 -7.52
CA ASP A 76 17.52 -4.25 -7.24
C ASP A 76 17.74 -3.49 -5.92
N PRO A 77 18.04 -4.19 -4.81
CA PRO A 77 18.22 -3.56 -3.50
C PRO A 77 19.42 -2.61 -3.42
N GLU A 78 20.42 -2.77 -4.31
CA GLU A 78 21.62 -1.92 -4.35
C GLU A 78 21.33 -0.60 -5.10
N ASN A 79 20.35 -0.61 -5.99
CA ASN A 79 19.96 0.53 -6.82
C ASN A 79 18.45 0.84 -6.74
N PRO A 80 17.94 1.28 -5.58
CA PRO A 80 16.53 1.60 -5.43
C PRO A 80 16.08 2.73 -6.36
N VAL A 81 14.98 2.52 -7.09
CA VAL A 81 14.44 3.49 -8.06
C VAL A 81 13.21 4.18 -7.45
N PRO A 82 13.19 5.53 -7.35
CA PRO A 82 12.01 6.24 -6.87
C PRO A 82 10.78 5.98 -7.75
N VAL A 83 9.63 5.72 -7.12
CA VAL A 83 8.34 5.59 -7.81
C VAL A 83 7.51 6.85 -7.56
N GLY A 84 7.50 7.73 -8.54
CA GLY A 84 6.86 9.03 -8.42
C GLY A 84 7.70 10.07 -7.66
N ARG A 85 7.01 11.08 -7.13
CA ARG A 85 7.60 12.12 -6.28
C ARG A 85 7.13 11.94 -4.84
N PRO A 86 7.87 12.47 -3.86
CA PRO A 86 7.34 12.58 -2.50
C PRO A 86 5.97 13.26 -2.51
N ASP A 87 5.02 12.68 -1.79
CA ASP A 87 3.65 13.16 -1.70
C ASP A 87 3.35 13.62 -0.28
N THR A 88 2.75 14.81 -0.14
CA THR A 88 2.32 15.34 1.16
C THR A 88 0.85 14.97 1.36
N ILE A 89 0.56 14.31 2.46
CA ILE A 89 -0.75 13.75 2.77
C ILE A 89 -1.24 14.32 4.08
N ASP A 90 -2.45 14.85 4.06
CA ASP A 90 -3.12 15.45 5.22
C ASP A 90 -3.84 14.39 6.09
N GLY A 91 -4.10 13.22 5.53
CA GLY A 91 -4.73 12.09 6.21
C GLY A 91 -3.72 11.00 6.60
N CYS A 92 -4.25 9.86 7.08
CA CYS A 92 -3.48 8.70 7.52
C CYS A 92 -3.60 7.52 6.56
N SER A 93 -3.81 7.79 5.27
CA SER A 93 -3.87 6.75 4.24
C SER A 93 -3.39 7.24 2.90
N LYS A 94 -2.85 6.31 2.10
CA LYS A 94 -2.42 6.53 0.72
C LYS A 94 -2.79 5.34 -0.14
N LYS A 95 -3.43 5.60 -1.27
CA LYS A 95 -3.58 4.63 -2.36
C LYS A 95 -2.36 4.71 -3.28
N PHE A 96 -1.79 3.56 -3.55
CA PHE A 96 -0.59 3.42 -4.37
C PHE A 96 -0.83 2.37 -5.45
N ALA A 97 -0.57 2.77 -6.72
CA ALA A 97 -0.68 1.86 -7.86
C ALA A 97 0.48 0.87 -7.85
N LEU A 98 0.15 -0.41 -7.97
CA LEU A 98 1.11 -1.50 -7.99
C LEU A 98 1.43 -1.93 -9.43
N LYS A 99 2.66 -2.40 -9.62
CA LYS A 99 3.03 -3.23 -10.75
C LYS A 99 3.12 -4.67 -10.28
N GLU A 100 2.84 -5.59 -11.17
CA GLU A 100 3.06 -7.02 -10.93
C GLU A 100 4.55 -7.30 -10.74
N ASP A 101 4.85 -8.36 -10.03
CA ASP A 101 6.19 -8.93 -9.83
C ASP A 101 7.24 -7.88 -9.41
N THR A 102 6.87 -7.04 -8.44
CA THR A 102 7.66 -5.88 -8.01
C THR A 102 7.78 -5.81 -6.49
N SER A 103 8.98 -5.51 -6.02
CA SER A 103 9.26 -5.23 -4.61
C SER A 103 9.31 -3.73 -4.35
N TYR A 104 8.69 -3.29 -3.27
CA TYR A 104 8.60 -1.88 -2.89
C TYR A 104 9.14 -1.65 -1.48
N LYS A 105 9.71 -0.46 -1.28
CA LYS A 105 9.89 0.17 0.02
C LYS A 105 9.07 1.45 0.08
N PHE A 106 8.25 1.57 1.12
CA PHE A 106 7.52 2.79 1.43
C PHE A 106 8.13 3.47 2.64
N TYR A 107 8.15 4.78 2.62
CA TYR A 107 8.61 5.60 3.73
C TYR A 107 7.52 6.61 4.10
N ILE A 108 7.18 6.64 5.39
CA ILE A 108 6.17 7.54 5.93
C ILE A 108 6.82 8.38 7.01
N ARG A 109 6.84 9.71 6.84
CA ARG A 109 7.43 10.64 7.78
C ARG A 109 6.41 11.67 8.25
N SER A 110 6.26 11.83 9.57
CA SER A 110 5.42 12.89 10.14
C SER A 110 6.01 14.26 9.85
N LEU A 111 5.20 15.15 9.32
CA LEU A 111 5.54 16.56 9.08
C LEU A 111 5.27 17.39 10.33
N GLY A 112 6.05 18.46 10.49
CA GLY A 112 5.87 19.40 11.58
C GLY A 112 4.54 20.13 11.50
N ASN A 113 4.14 20.70 12.63
CA ASN A 113 2.99 21.59 12.73
C ASN A 113 3.49 22.92 13.32
N GLU A 114 3.52 23.95 12.49
CA GLU A 114 4.05 25.26 12.88
C GLU A 114 3.20 25.93 13.95
N GLU A 115 1.88 25.79 13.90
CA GLU A 115 0.96 26.38 14.89
C GLU A 115 1.19 25.79 16.29
N ALA A 116 1.50 24.49 16.36
CA ALA A 116 1.85 23.82 17.61
C ALA A 116 3.34 23.92 17.95
N GLY A 117 4.17 24.49 17.09
CA GLY A 117 5.62 24.54 17.23
C GLY A 117 6.30 23.17 17.14
N ASN A 118 5.64 22.17 16.57
CA ASN A 118 6.17 20.83 16.43
C ASN A 118 7.07 20.72 15.20
N LYS A 119 8.21 20.04 15.38
CA LYS A 119 9.15 19.74 14.30
C LYS A 119 8.82 18.38 13.66
N ALA A 120 9.09 18.26 12.36
CA ALA A 120 8.97 16.99 11.65
C ALA A 120 9.81 15.88 12.30
N ALA A 121 9.40 14.64 12.10
CA ALA A 121 10.18 13.48 12.51
C ALA A 121 11.53 13.47 11.80
N GLU A 122 12.59 13.09 12.51
CA GLU A 122 13.96 13.02 11.97
C GLU A 122 14.10 11.84 10.99
N LYS A 123 13.37 10.75 11.23
CA LYS A 123 13.42 9.53 10.43
C LYS A 123 12.02 9.15 9.98
N ALA A 124 11.92 8.66 8.75
CA ALA A 124 10.71 8.03 8.24
C ALA A 124 10.58 6.60 8.78
N THR A 125 9.35 6.12 8.85
CA THR A 125 9.07 4.68 9.02
C THR A 125 9.28 4.00 7.69
N GLU A 126 10.11 2.98 7.67
CA GLU A 126 10.38 2.14 6.50
C GLU A 126 9.49 0.90 6.54
N LEU A 127 8.87 0.58 5.40
CA LEU A 127 7.96 -0.52 5.23
C LEU A 127 8.31 -1.26 3.93
N SER A 128 8.25 -2.58 3.95
CA SER A 128 8.42 -3.40 2.74
C SER A 128 7.08 -3.94 2.28
N TYR A 129 6.87 -3.94 0.98
CA TYR A 129 5.69 -4.51 0.34
C TYR A 129 6.11 -5.17 -0.97
N SER A 130 5.50 -6.30 -1.32
CA SER A 130 5.85 -7.02 -2.54
C SER A 130 4.61 -7.59 -3.22
N THR A 131 4.58 -7.50 -4.53
CA THR A 131 3.64 -8.20 -5.40
C THR A 131 4.24 -9.45 -6.02
N LEU A 132 5.46 -9.82 -5.61
CA LEU A 132 6.12 -11.04 -6.08
C LEU A 132 5.29 -12.26 -5.70
N LEU A 133 5.03 -13.09 -6.68
CA LEU A 133 4.46 -14.42 -6.43
C LEU A 133 5.45 -15.26 -5.61
N ALA A 134 4.94 -16.08 -4.70
CA ALA A 134 5.78 -17.03 -4.00
C ALA A 134 6.47 -17.98 -5.00
N THR A 135 7.78 -18.19 -4.85
CA THR A 135 8.53 -19.10 -5.71
C THR A 135 7.99 -20.52 -5.51
N TYR A 136 7.49 -21.12 -6.58
CA TYR A 136 7.06 -22.52 -6.58
C TYR A 136 8.27 -23.46 -6.66
N ALA A 137 9.20 -23.18 -7.58
CA ALA A 137 10.44 -23.96 -7.72
C ALA A 137 11.57 -23.10 -8.28
N GLU A 138 12.80 -23.54 -8.03
CA GLU A 138 14.02 -22.99 -8.62
C GLU A 138 14.52 -23.90 -9.74
N ILE A 139 14.88 -23.31 -10.88
CA ILE A 139 15.43 -24.04 -12.02
C ILE A 139 16.94 -23.80 -12.06
N PRO A 140 17.78 -24.85 -11.95
CA PRO A 140 19.23 -24.71 -11.91
C PRO A 140 19.81 -24.10 -13.19
N ASP A 141 20.97 -23.45 -13.05
CA ASP A 141 21.76 -22.97 -14.20
C ASP A 141 22.18 -24.13 -15.12
N GLY A 142 22.31 -23.86 -16.42
CA GLY A 142 22.69 -24.85 -17.44
C GLY A 142 21.55 -25.80 -17.84
N THR A 143 20.32 -25.54 -17.38
CA THR A 143 19.19 -26.44 -17.61
C THR A 143 18.57 -26.23 -19.00
N ASP A 144 18.19 -27.33 -19.66
CA ASP A 144 17.25 -27.32 -20.77
C ASP A 144 15.83 -27.27 -20.24
N LEU A 145 15.13 -26.16 -20.46
CA LEU A 145 13.79 -25.92 -19.91
C LEU A 145 12.76 -26.91 -20.44
N THR A 146 12.89 -27.35 -21.70
CA THR A 146 11.98 -28.36 -22.28
C THR A 146 12.07 -29.67 -21.53
N GLU A 147 13.29 -30.15 -21.29
CA GLU A 147 13.50 -31.41 -20.57
C GLU A 147 13.16 -31.26 -19.06
N TRP A 148 13.42 -30.09 -18.48
CA TRP A 148 13.09 -29.84 -17.09
C TRP A 148 11.59 -29.91 -16.83
N PHE A 149 10.76 -29.23 -17.65
CA PHE A 149 9.30 -29.27 -17.49
C PHE A 149 8.68 -30.63 -17.81
N LYS A 150 9.32 -31.44 -18.66
CA LYS A 150 8.91 -32.85 -18.86
C LYS A 150 9.13 -33.70 -17.60
N GLN A 151 10.23 -33.45 -16.88
CA GLN A 151 10.56 -34.19 -15.65
C GLN A 151 9.85 -33.63 -14.42
N ASN A 152 9.48 -32.35 -14.45
CA ASN A 152 8.81 -31.62 -13.40
C ASN A 152 7.50 -31.03 -13.92
N PRO A 153 6.47 -31.87 -14.13
CA PRO A 153 5.20 -31.40 -14.68
C PRO A 153 4.57 -30.36 -13.78
N ILE A 154 3.97 -29.34 -14.40
CA ILE A 154 3.26 -28.28 -13.69
C ILE A 154 2.08 -28.89 -12.96
N PRO A 155 1.90 -28.63 -11.64
CA PRO A 155 0.76 -29.13 -10.91
C PRO A 155 -0.53 -28.49 -11.42
N ASP A 156 -1.63 -29.21 -11.29
CA ASP A 156 -2.95 -28.65 -11.59
C ASP A 156 -3.30 -27.61 -10.52
N SER A 157 -3.19 -26.33 -10.90
CA SER A 157 -3.42 -25.18 -10.04
C SER A 157 -4.20 -24.11 -10.79
N SER A 158 -5.17 -23.50 -10.12
CA SER A 158 -5.86 -22.29 -10.62
C SER A 158 -5.04 -21.03 -10.40
N GLU A 159 -4.01 -21.10 -9.53
CA GLU A 159 -3.12 -19.98 -9.23
C GLU A 159 -1.93 -19.94 -10.19
N GLU A 160 -1.40 -18.75 -10.39
CA GLU A 160 -0.17 -18.56 -11.13
C GLU A 160 1.03 -19.07 -10.34
N LEU A 161 1.94 -19.79 -10.99
CA LEU A 161 3.13 -20.36 -10.39
C LEU A 161 4.38 -19.66 -10.87
N ALA A 162 5.22 -19.22 -9.94
CA ALA A 162 6.48 -18.57 -10.24
C ALA A 162 7.66 -19.56 -10.12
N TYR A 163 8.48 -19.64 -11.17
CA TYR A 163 9.72 -20.40 -11.22
C TYR A 163 10.90 -19.44 -11.30
N ASN A 164 11.82 -19.55 -10.34
CA ASN A 164 13.02 -18.73 -10.34
C ASN A 164 14.11 -19.38 -11.17
N LEU A 165 14.73 -18.60 -12.03
CA LEU A 165 15.96 -18.91 -12.71
C LEU A 165 17.13 -18.34 -11.91
N VAL A 166 18.30 -18.97 -11.97
CA VAL A 166 19.52 -18.44 -11.33
C VAL A 166 19.93 -17.13 -12.01
N PRO A 167 20.14 -16.04 -11.29
CA PRO A 167 20.58 -14.78 -11.87
C PRO A 167 21.86 -14.93 -12.70
N GLY A 168 21.82 -14.44 -13.95
CA GLY A 168 22.93 -14.60 -14.89
C GLY A 168 23.15 -16.03 -15.42
N GLY A 169 22.26 -16.96 -15.10
CA GLY A 169 22.31 -18.33 -15.58
C GLY A 169 22.04 -18.46 -17.09
N HIS A 170 22.48 -19.58 -17.68
CA HIS A 170 22.29 -19.91 -19.08
C HIS A 170 21.28 -21.05 -19.21
N TYR A 171 20.25 -20.84 -20.01
CA TYR A 171 19.17 -21.79 -20.23
C TYR A 171 19.01 -22.07 -21.72
N THR A 172 18.62 -23.29 -22.05
CA THR A 172 18.33 -23.70 -23.42
C THR A 172 16.88 -24.20 -23.51
N MET A 173 16.37 -24.27 -24.72
CA MET A 173 15.12 -24.93 -25.04
C MET A 173 15.36 -25.84 -26.25
N SER A 174 15.34 -27.16 -26.04
CA SER A 174 15.55 -28.15 -27.10
C SER A 174 14.28 -28.44 -27.93
N GLY A 175 13.14 -27.93 -27.54
CA GLY A 175 11.87 -28.12 -28.21
C GLY A 175 10.78 -27.21 -27.66
N GLU A 176 9.55 -27.50 -28.08
CA GLU A 176 8.36 -26.79 -27.55
C GLU A 176 7.99 -27.34 -26.17
N THR A 177 7.54 -26.44 -25.32
CA THR A 177 6.93 -26.76 -24.02
C THR A 177 5.51 -26.21 -24.01
N ASP A 178 4.54 -27.11 -23.96
CA ASP A 178 3.12 -26.70 -23.84
C ASP A 178 2.76 -26.60 -22.37
N PHE A 179 2.44 -25.40 -21.94
CA PHE A 179 1.98 -25.11 -20.57
C PHE A 179 0.46 -25.25 -20.41
N GLY A 180 -0.26 -25.57 -21.51
CA GLY A 180 -1.72 -25.72 -21.50
C GLY A 180 -2.44 -24.46 -21.02
N SER A 181 -3.30 -24.62 -20.02
CA SER A 181 -4.03 -23.50 -19.38
C SER A 181 -3.34 -22.94 -18.13
N HIS A 182 -2.15 -23.47 -17.79
CA HIS A 182 -1.45 -23.01 -16.58
C HIS A 182 -0.83 -21.63 -16.81
N ARG A 183 -1.02 -20.75 -15.83
CA ARG A 183 -0.31 -19.46 -15.78
C ARG A 183 1.00 -19.66 -15.05
N ILE A 184 2.09 -19.34 -15.72
CA ILE A 184 3.43 -19.44 -15.16
C ILE A 184 4.21 -18.16 -15.39
N THR A 185 5.03 -17.81 -14.41
CA THR A 185 6.03 -16.76 -14.50
C THR A 185 7.42 -17.36 -14.37
N LEU A 186 8.32 -17.09 -15.33
CA LEU A 186 9.74 -17.39 -15.24
C LEU A 186 10.49 -16.11 -14.85
N ARG A 187 11.15 -16.12 -13.71
CA ARG A 187 11.95 -15.00 -13.20
C ARG A 187 13.42 -15.28 -13.24
N GLY A 188 14.21 -14.37 -13.84
CA GLY A 188 15.65 -14.38 -13.79
C GLY A 188 16.15 -12.99 -13.39
N ASN A 189 16.18 -12.71 -12.09
CA ASN A 189 16.63 -11.43 -11.53
C ASN A 189 18.11 -11.44 -11.22
#